data_0de519e1e706335e5b4d989670f5a620
#
_entry.id   0de519e1e706335e5b4d989670f5a620
#
_cell.length_a   1.000
_cell.length_b   1.000
_cell.length_c   1.000
_cell.angle_alpha   90.00
_cell.angle_beta   90.00
_cell.angle_gamma   90.00
#
_symmetry.space_group_name_H-M   'P 1'
#
loop_
_entity.id
_entity.type
_entity.pdbx_description
1 polymer ?
#
loop_
_entity_poly.entity_id
_entity_poly.type
_entity_poly.pdbx_seq_one_letter_code
_entity_poly.pdbx_strand_id
1 'polypeptide(L)'
;PLEIRDDLRALIDGLDASGAHPLLRTAGFHAMFENIHPFMDGNGRTGRQLLNFMLLKHGYRPVAIKYDAKRDYARSLETWQVDGDPVAFCSVFLDCVEQEEHAFIDLVEGLRRKPDAIRSKTDLLDRFGDTLRQNLARQDGDGKSAGIDHEGPGCHMSH
;
A
#
# COMPACT_ATOMS: atom_id res chain seq x y z
N PRO A 1 -11.84 -22.20 -3.95
CA PRO A 1 -10.38 -22.30 -3.75
C PRO A 1 -9.60 -22.60 -5.03
N LEU A 2 -10.14 -23.37 -6.00
CA LEU A 2 -9.48 -23.63 -7.28
C LEU A 2 -9.49 -22.39 -8.17
N GLU A 3 -10.60 -21.67 -8.24
CA GLU A 3 -10.77 -20.41 -8.98
C GLU A 3 -9.75 -19.36 -8.55
N ILE A 4 -9.58 -19.11 -7.24
CA ILE A 4 -8.61 -18.14 -6.71
C ILE A 4 -7.18 -18.44 -7.19
N ARG A 5 -6.80 -19.72 -7.20
CA ARG A 5 -5.47 -20.14 -7.65
C ARG A 5 -5.26 -19.88 -9.14
N ASP A 6 -6.30 -20.16 -9.93
CA ASP A 6 -6.26 -19.99 -11.39
C ASP A 6 -6.29 -18.51 -11.75
N ASP A 7 -7.08 -17.68 -11.02
CA ASP A 7 -7.11 -16.23 -11.16
C ASP A 7 -5.76 -15.58 -10.84
N LEU A 8 -5.11 -16.00 -9.73
CA LEU A 8 -3.77 -15.51 -9.40
C LEU A 8 -2.74 -15.91 -10.44
N ARG A 9 -2.82 -17.11 -10.99
CA ARG A 9 -1.92 -17.54 -12.07
C ARG A 9 -2.14 -16.72 -13.33
N ALA A 10 -3.38 -16.53 -13.74
CA ALA A 10 -3.73 -15.70 -14.88
C ALA A 10 -3.27 -14.24 -14.71
N LEU A 11 -3.38 -13.70 -13.50
CA LEU A 11 -2.87 -12.38 -13.16
C LEU A 11 -1.35 -12.27 -13.36
N ILE A 12 -0.59 -13.25 -12.87
CA ILE A 12 0.88 -13.28 -13.00
C ILE A 12 1.28 -13.43 -14.47
N ASP A 13 0.68 -14.38 -15.18
CA ASP A 13 1.00 -14.64 -16.59
C ASP A 13 0.65 -13.43 -17.47
N GLY A 14 -0.46 -12.75 -17.17
CA GLY A 14 -0.89 -11.53 -17.87
C GLY A 14 0.05 -10.35 -17.68
N LEU A 15 0.67 -10.23 -16.51
CA LEU A 15 1.68 -9.20 -16.25
C LEU A 15 2.90 -9.30 -17.15
N ASP A 16 3.41 -10.51 -17.33
CA ASP A 16 4.61 -10.73 -18.14
C ASP A 16 4.33 -10.54 -19.64
N ALA A 17 3.11 -10.83 -20.08
CA ALA A 17 2.67 -10.61 -21.45
C ALA A 17 2.36 -9.14 -21.78
N SER A 18 2.13 -8.30 -20.78
CA SER A 18 1.77 -6.89 -20.98
C SER A 18 2.99 -6.06 -21.38
N GLY A 19 2.97 -5.43 -22.55
CA GLY A 19 3.93 -4.41 -22.96
C GLY A 19 3.73 -3.03 -22.30
N ALA A 20 2.85 -2.92 -21.31
CA ALA A 20 2.54 -1.67 -20.63
C ALA A 20 3.71 -1.17 -19.76
N HIS A 21 3.73 0.13 -19.51
CA HIS A 21 4.70 0.76 -18.63
C HIS A 21 4.71 0.12 -17.23
N PRO A 22 5.87 -0.10 -16.58
CA PRO A 22 5.97 -0.78 -15.28
C PRO A 22 5.05 -0.24 -14.19
N LEU A 23 4.86 1.08 -14.11
CA LEU A 23 3.95 1.70 -13.14
C LEU A 23 2.49 1.30 -13.38
N LEU A 24 2.04 1.28 -14.64
CA LEU A 24 0.68 0.87 -14.98
C LEU A 24 0.46 -0.63 -14.71
N ARG A 25 1.48 -1.46 -14.98
CA ARG A 25 1.46 -2.88 -14.64
C ARG A 25 1.35 -3.10 -13.13
N THR A 26 2.10 -2.31 -12.36
CA THR A 26 2.06 -2.36 -10.89
C THR A 26 0.69 -1.94 -10.34
N ALA A 27 0.12 -0.86 -10.86
CA ALA A 27 -1.23 -0.42 -10.50
C ALA A 27 -2.29 -1.48 -10.84
N GLY A 28 -2.25 -2.01 -12.07
CA GLY A 28 -3.18 -3.04 -12.54
C GLY A 28 -3.09 -4.33 -11.73
N PHE A 29 -1.87 -4.79 -11.46
CA PHE A 29 -1.66 -5.96 -10.61
C PHE A 29 -2.26 -5.78 -9.22
N HIS A 30 -2.00 -4.63 -8.60
CA HIS A 30 -2.50 -4.37 -7.26
C HIS A 30 -4.03 -4.34 -7.22
N ALA A 31 -4.67 -3.63 -8.16
CA ALA A 31 -6.13 -3.57 -8.23
C ALA A 31 -6.78 -4.95 -8.45
N MET A 32 -6.20 -5.76 -9.33
CA MET A 32 -6.71 -7.12 -9.58
C MET A 32 -6.44 -8.06 -8.40
N PHE A 33 -5.31 -7.94 -7.73
CA PHE A 33 -5.03 -8.72 -6.52
C PHE A 33 -6.03 -8.41 -5.40
N GLU A 34 -6.35 -7.13 -5.16
CA GLU A 34 -7.36 -6.73 -4.19
C GLU A 34 -8.77 -7.21 -4.58
N ASN A 35 -9.07 -7.30 -5.87
CA ASN A 35 -10.33 -7.84 -6.36
C ASN A 35 -10.44 -9.37 -6.18
N ILE A 36 -9.38 -10.13 -6.47
CA ILE A 36 -9.33 -11.58 -6.27
C ILE A 36 -9.50 -11.93 -4.78
N HIS A 37 -8.95 -11.07 -3.90
CA HIS A 37 -9.07 -11.20 -2.44
C HIS A 37 -8.71 -12.58 -1.90
N PRO A 38 -7.49 -13.10 -2.15
CA PRO A 38 -7.19 -14.53 -2.00
C PRO A 38 -7.15 -15.03 -0.55
N PHE A 39 -7.02 -14.14 0.43
CA PHE A 39 -6.88 -14.51 1.83
C PHE A 39 -8.13 -14.14 2.65
N MET A 40 -8.36 -14.85 3.75
CA MET A 40 -9.43 -14.51 4.69
C MET A 40 -9.17 -13.19 5.43
N ASP A 41 -7.89 -12.84 5.64
CA ASP A 41 -7.43 -11.56 6.22
C ASP A 41 -6.06 -11.18 5.66
N GLY A 42 -5.75 -9.89 5.71
CA GLY A 42 -4.44 -9.36 5.32
C GLY A 42 -4.25 -9.10 3.82
N ASN A 43 -5.31 -9.16 3.00
CA ASN A 43 -5.20 -8.90 1.55
C ASN A 43 -4.61 -7.53 1.28
N GLY A 44 -5.13 -6.46 1.88
CA GLY A 44 -4.61 -5.12 1.69
C GLY A 44 -3.14 -4.95 2.13
N ARG A 45 -2.70 -5.63 3.19
CA ARG A 45 -1.28 -5.63 3.60
C ARG A 45 -0.41 -6.34 2.57
N THR A 46 -0.83 -7.52 2.16
CA THR A 46 -0.11 -8.31 1.14
C THR A 46 -0.09 -7.59 -0.20
N GLY A 47 -1.22 -7.06 -0.65
CA GLY A 47 -1.33 -6.30 -1.90
C GLY A 47 -0.38 -5.11 -1.95
N ARG A 48 -0.30 -4.32 -0.88
CA ARG A 48 0.66 -3.21 -0.79
C ARG A 48 2.12 -3.66 -0.74
N GLN A 49 2.43 -4.79 -0.10
CA GLN A 49 3.78 -5.35 -0.13
C GLN A 49 4.18 -5.80 -1.53
N LEU A 50 3.27 -6.47 -2.26
CA LEU A 50 3.50 -6.89 -3.63
C LEU A 50 3.66 -5.69 -4.57
N LEU A 51 2.82 -4.65 -4.41
CA LEU A 51 2.94 -3.38 -5.12
C LEU A 51 4.34 -2.78 -4.94
N ASN A 52 4.80 -2.67 -3.70
CA ASN A 52 6.12 -2.13 -3.38
C ASN A 52 7.27 -3.02 -3.89
N PHE A 53 7.09 -4.33 -3.85
CA PHE A 53 8.05 -5.26 -4.46
C PHE A 53 8.18 -5.03 -5.97
N MET A 54 7.05 -4.84 -6.68
CA MET A 54 7.06 -4.55 -8.10
C MET A 54 7.71 -3.20 -8.43
N LEU A 55 7.44 -2.17 -7.63
CA LEU A 55 8.11 -0.87 -7.76
C LEU A 55 9.62 -1.01 -7.64
N LEU A 56 10.11 -1.68 -6.58
CA LEU A 56 11.54 -1.93 -6.35
C LEU A 56 12.18 -2.72 -7.49
N LYS A 57 11.50 -3.74 -8.01
CA LYS A 57 11.97 -4.56 -9.15
C LYS A 57 12.25 -3.71 -10.39
N HIS A 58 11.50 -2.62 -10.56
CA HIS A 58 11.63 -1.71 -11.69
C HIS A 58 12.42 -0.43 -11.38
N GLY A 59 13.09 -0.35 -10.23
CA GLY A 59 13.96 0.76 -9.85
C GLY A 59 13.22 1.97 -9.25
N TYR A 60 11.93 1.84 -8.98
CA TYR A 60 11.15 2.85 -8.28
C TYR A 60 11.24 2.68 -6.76
N ARG A 61 10.92 3.74 -6.02
CA ARG A 61 10.84 3.69 -4.57
C ARG A 61 9.56 3.05 -4.09
N PRO A 62 9.59 2.41 -2.90
CA PRO A 62 8.37 1.99 -2.25
C PRO A 62 7.51 3.20 -1.91
N VAL A 63 6.21 3.07 -2.09
CA VAL A 63 5.23 4.09 -1.72
C VAL A 63 4.53 3.73 -0.42
N ALA A 64 4.27 4.74 0.41
CA ALA A 64 3.40 4.63 1.57
C ALA A 64 2.07 5.34 1.27
N ILE A 65 0.97 4.59 1.29
CA ILE A 65 -0.36 5.19 1.16
C ILE A 65 -0.68 5.86 2.49
N LYS A 66 -0.55 7.19 2.53
CA LYS A 66 -0.75 8.00 3.73
C LYS A 66 -2.21 7.95 4.19
N TYR A 67 -2.43 8.22 5.47
CA TYR A 67 -3.76 8.11 6.09
C TYR A 67 -4.80 9.05 5.45
N ASP A 68 -4.40 10.26 5.09
CA ASP A 68 -5.21 11.25 4.39
C ASP A 68 -5.61 10.83 2.96
N ALA A 69 -4.73 10.12 2.26
CA ALA A 69 -5.01 9.56 0.94
C ALA A 69 -5.77 8.22 0.98
N LYS A 70 -5.92 7.60 2.16
CA LYS A 70 -6.48 6.24 2.30
C LYS A 70 -7.94 6.14 1.80
N ARG A 71 -8.74 7.19 2.02
CA ARG A 71 -10.13 7.24 1.57
C ARG A 71 -10.24 7.35 0.04
N ASP A 72 -9.43 8.21 -0.57
CA ASP A 72 -9.44 8.42 -2.02
C ASP A 72 -8.84 7.22 -2.75
N TYR A 73 -7.82 6.60 -2.17
CA TYR A 73 -7.29 5.32 -2.61
C TYR A 73 -8.35 4.21 -2.59
N ALA A 74 -9.06 4.02 -1.48
CA ALA A 74 -10.08 2.97 -1.37
C ALA A 74 -11.23 3.21 -2.36
N ARG A 75 -11.70 4.46 -2.47
CA ARG A 75 -12.75 4.84 -3.40
C ARG A 75 -12.35 4.62 -4.87
N SER A 76 -11.14 5.03 -5.24
CA SER A 76 -10.64 4.87 -6.61
C SER A 76 -10.46 3.40 -6.99
N LEU A 77 -10.05 2.57 -6.03
CA LEU A 77 -9.94 1.13 -6.21
C LEU A 77 -11.32 0.49 -6.40
N GLU A 78 -12.31 0.89 -5.60
CA GLU A 78 -13.70 0.45 -5.73
C GLU A 78 -14.29 0.84 -7.11
N THR A 79 -14.06 2.07 -7.56
CA THR A 79 -14.47 2.53 -8.91
C THR A 79 -13.89 1.63 -9.99
N TRP A 80 -12.61 1.27 -9.90
CA TRP A 80 -12.03 0.33 -10.85
C TRP A 80 -12.70 -1.04 -10.81
N GLN A 81 -12.96 -1.58 -9.62
CA GLN A 81 -13.54 -2.91 -9.46
C GLN A 81 -15.00 -2.98 -9.94
N VAL A 82 -15.78 -1.92 -9.74
CA VAL A 82 -17.21 -1.88 -10.05
C VAL A 82 -17.46 -1.38 -11.48
N ASP A 83 -16.81 -0.28 -11.88
CA ASP A 83 -17.09 0.42 -13.13
C ASP A 83 -16.10 0.07 -14.24
N GLY A 84 -15.00 -0.63 -13.90
CA GLY A 84 -13.93 -0.96 -14.83
C GLY A 84 -13.04 0.24 -15.21
N ASP A 85 -13.19 1.40 -14.54
CA ASP A 85 -12.41 2.61 -14.84
C ASP A 85 -11.10 2.65 -14.01
N PRO A 86 -9.93 2.45 -14.64
CA PRO A 86 -8.64 2.47 -13.95
C PRO A 86 -8.11 3.88 -13.69
N VAL A 87 -8.67 4.92 -14.32
CA VAL A 87 -8.06 6.26 -14.38
C VAL A 87 -7.91 6.87 -12.99
N ALA A 88 -8.96 6.82 -12.18
CA ALA A 88 -8.95 7.39 -10.84
C ALA A 88 -7.90 6.71 -9.95
N PHE A 89 -7.82 5.38 -9.97
CA PHE A 89 -6.84 4.63 -9.18
C PHE A 89 -5.40 4.87 -9.67
N CYS A 90 -5.18 4.83 -10.99
CA CYS A 90 -3.87 5.11 -11.56
C CYS A 90 -3.39 6.52 -11.21
N SER A 91 -4.28 7.53 -11.21
CA SER A 91 -3.93 8.88 -10.80
C SER A 91 -3.46 8.94 -9.35
N VAL A 92 -4.26 8.42 -8.42
CA VAL A 92 -3.90 8.39 -6.99
C VAL A 92 -2.58 7.63 -6.74
N PHE A 93 -2.38 6.51 -7.43
CA PHE A 93 -1.16 5.74 -7.32
C PHE A 93 0.07 6.50 -7.85
N LEU A 94 -0.05 7.14 -9.01
CA LEU A 94 1.02 7.92 -9.62
C LEU A 94 1.38 9.14 -8.77
N ASP A 95 0.39 9.81 -8.18
CA ASP A 95 0.62 10.91 -7.24
C ASP A 95 1.43 10.44 -6.01
N CYS A 96 1.16 9.23 -5.49
CA CYS A 96 1.96 8.65 -4.41
C CYS A 96 3.41 8.38 -4.85
N VAL A 97 3.61 7.85 -6.05
CA VAL A 97 4.97 7.60 -6.60
C VAL A 97 5.72 8.91 -6.77
N GLU A 98 5.10 9.91 -7.37
CA GLU A 98 5.70 11.23 -7.59
C GLU A 98 6.11 11.91 -6.27
N GLN A 99 5.25 11.85 -5.26
CA GLN A 99 5.54 12.41 -3.93
C GLN A 99 6.76 11.75 -3.28
N GLU A 100 6.88 10.43 -3.34
CA GLU A 100 8.03 9.72 -2.77
C GLU A 100 9.33 10.01 -3.55
N GLU A 101 9.26 10.11 -4.87
CA GLU A 101 10.43 10.48 -5.69
C GLU A 101 10.89 11.92 -5.40
N HIS A 102 9.96 12.87 -5.31
CA HIS A 102 10.28 14.26 -4.94
C HIS A 102 10.88 14.35 -3.54
N ALA A 103 10.28 13.70 -2.55
CA ALA A 103 10.80 13.69 -1.18
C ALA A 103 12.24 13.15 -1.12
N PHE A 104 12.56 12.17 -1.94
CA PHE A 104 13.93 11.65 -2.02
C PHE A 104 14.89 12.63 -2.71
N ILE A 105 14.48 13.27 -3.81
CA ILE A 105 15.28 14.27 -4.49
C ILE A 105 15.61 15.40 -3.52
N ASP A 106 14.61 15.89 -2.79
CA ASP A 106 14.79 16.95 -1.78
C ASP A 106 15.77 16.54 -0.68
N LEU A 107 15.67 15.27 -0.22
CA LEU A 107 16.60 14.71 0.76
C LEU A 107 18.03 14.71 0.22
N VAL A 108 18.24 14.19 -0.99
CA VAL A 108 19.58 14.11 -1.63
C VAL A 108 20.15 15.50 -1.86
N GLU A 109 19.34 16.47 -2.33
CA GLU A 109 19.78 17.85 -2.50
C GLU A 109 20.12 18.51 -1.17
N GLY A 110 19.32 18.28 -0.14
CA GLY A 110 19.60 18.75 1.22
C GLY A 110 20.95 18.23 1.75
N LEU A 111 21.24 16.96 1.50
CA LEU A 111 22.53 16.34 1.85
C LEU A 111 23.70 16.92 1.05
N ARG A 112 23.51 17.20 -0.23
CA ARG A 112 24.54 17.84 -1.07
C ARG A 112 24.87 19.27 -0.62
N ARG A 113 23.87 20.02 -0.15
CA ARG A 113 24.04 21.41 0.34
C ARG A 113 24.68 21.47 1.73
N LYS A 114 24.54 20.42 2.55
CA LYS A 114 25.07 20.33 3.92
C LYS A 114 25.76 18.99 4.13
N PRO A 115 26.93 18.76 3.52
CA PRO A 115 27.65 17.48 3.64
C PRO A 115 28.01 17.13 5.09
N ASP A 116 28.18 18.13 5.97
CA ASP A 116 28.44 17.93 7.40
C ASP A 116 27.20 17.53 8.22
N ALA A 117 26.00 17.56 7.62
CA ALA A 117 24.76 17.15 8.31
C ALA A 117 24.70 15.64 8.59
N ILE A 118 25.52 14.84 7.90
CA ILE A 118 25.72 13.42 8.18
C ILE A 118 27.13 13.25 8.76
N ARG A 119 27.29 13.53 10.05
CA ARG A 119 28.59 13.40 10.73
C ARG A 119 29.02 11.96 10.98
N SER A 120 28.11 11.00 10.90
CA SER A 120 28.45 9.58 11.01
C SER A 120 27.39 8.69 10.35
N LYS A 121 27.83 7.48 9.96
CA LYS A 121 26.92 6.39 9.52
C LYS A 121 25.87 6.08 10.60
N THR A 122 26.22 6.25 11.85
CA THR A 122 25.35 6.03 13.03
C THR A 122 24.19 7.04 13.05
N ASP A 123 24.45 8.34 12.81
CA ASP A 123 23.40 9.36 12.79
C ASP A 123 22.38 9.12 11.67
N LEU A 124 22.83 8.66 10.51
CA LEU A 124 21.95 8.28 9.40
C LEU A 124 21.08 7.06 9.77
N LEU A 125 21.67 6.03 10.39
CA LEU A 125 20.97 4.82 10.80
C LEU A 125 19.96 5.10 11.91
N ASP A 126 20.30 5.97 12.87
CA ASP A 126 19.40 6.38 13.95
C ASP A 126 18.17 7.12 13.41
N ARG A 127 18.37 8.09 12.53
CA ARG A 127 17.27 8.82 11.86
C ARG A 127 16.40 7.90 11.01
N PHE A 128 17.01 6.98 10.28
CA PHE A 128 16.26 5.98 9.50
C PHE A 128 15.47 5.04 10.40
N GLY A 129 16.08 4.58 11.50
CA GLY A 129 15.44 3.75 12.53
C GLY A 129 14.27 4.47 13.22
N ASP A 130 14.40 5.77 13.50
CA ASP A 130 13.33 6.57 14.11
C ASP A 130 12.15 6.74 13.14
N THR A 131 12.44 7.00 11.87
CA THR A 131 11.40 7.11 10.82
C THR A 131 10.65 5.79 10.66
N LEU A 132 11.35 4.65 10.65
CA LEU A 132 10.73 3.33 10.59
C LEU A 132 9.86 3.06 11.82
N ARG A 133 10.36 3.34 13.02
CA ARG A 133 9.60 3.17 14.28
C ARG A 133 8.33 4.02 14.30
N GLN A 134 8.40 5.27 13.87
CA GLN A 134 7.23 6.16 13.79
C GLN A 134 6.19 5.65 12.78
N ASN A 135 6.63 5.13 11.64
CA ASN A 135 5.72 4.58 10.64
C ASN A 135 5.06 3.27 11.10
N LEU A 136 5.81 2.40 11.79
CA LEU A 136 5.27 1.17 12.38
C LEU A 136 4.27 1.47 13.50
N ALA A 137 4.61 2.38 14.42
CA ALA A 137 3.72 2.75 15.52
C ALA A 137 2.40 3.38 15.05
N ARG A 138 2.38 4.09 13.91
CA ARG A 138 1.17 4.61 13.29
C ARG A 138 0.29 3.50 12.69
N GLN A 139 0.90 2.39 12.24
CA GLN A 139 0.15 1.24 11.72
C GLN A 139 -0.48 0.40 12.82
N ASP A 140 0.18 0.29 13.99
CA ASP A 140 -0.32 -0.47 15.14
C ASP A 140 -1.41 0.26 15.94
N GLY A 141 -1.46 1.60 15.86
CA GLY A 141 -2.46 2.44 16.53
C GLY A 141 -3.88 2.28 15.95
N ASP A 142 -3.99 1.95 14.67
CA ASP A 142 -5.28 1.79 13.96
C ASP A 142 -5.97 0.42 14.22
N GLY A 143 -5.29 -0.51 14.88
CA GLY A 143 -5.81 -1.87 15.12
C GLY A 143 -6.62 -2.05 16.41
N LYS A 144 -6.73 -1.06 17.29
CA LYS A 144 -7.30 -1.22 18.64
C LYS A 144 -8.66 -0.59 18.92
N SER A 145 -9.39 -0.06 17.94
CA SER A 145 -10.71 0.55 18.17
C SER A 145 -11.86 -0.15 17.43
N ALA A 146 -11.89 -1.48 17.44
CA ALA A 146 -13.11 -2.22 17.15
C ALA A 146 -13.41 -3.16 18.33
N GLY A 147 -13.66 -2.58 19.48
CA GLY A 147 -14.33 -3.26 20.58
C GLY A 147 -15.79 -3.42 20.21
N ILE A 148 -16.18 -4.62 19.86
CA ILE A 148 -17.58 -5.01 19.69
C ILE A 148 -18.15 -5.19 21.09
N ASP A 149 -18.90 -4.22 21.57
CA ASP A 149 -19.78 -4.39 22.72
C ASP A 149 -20.93 -5.31 22.32
N HIS A 150 -20.80 -6.59 22.65
CA HIS A 150 -21.87 -7.55 22.64
C HIS A 150 -22.66 -7.41 23.95
N GLU A 151 -23.60 -6.51 24.01
CA GLU A 151 -24.71 -6.62 24.94
C GLU A 151 -25.73 -7.62 24.38
N GLY A 152 -25.73 -8.80 24.94
CA GLY A 152 -26.76 -9.81 24.69
C GLY A 152 -28.07 -9.43 25.37
N PRO A 153 -29.26 -9.64 24.71
CA PRO A 153 -30.54 -9.40 25.35
C PRO A 153 -30.83 -10.51 26.38
N GLY A 154 -31.02 -10.08 27.62
CA GLY A 154 -31.44 -10.93 28.73
C GLY A 154 -32.79 -11.60 28.44
N CYS A 155 -32.79 -12.90 28.53
CA CYS A 155 -34.00 -13.73 28.49
C CYS A 155 -34.68 -13.67 29.87
N HIS A 156 -35.74 -12.86 30.03
CA HIS A 156 -36.65 -12.97 31.17
C HIS A 156 -37.67 -14.08 30.89
N MET A 157 -37.49 -15.22 31.56
CA MET A 157 -38.59 -16.15 31.78
C MET A 157 -39.34 -15.72 33.04
N SER A 158 -40.62 -15.47 32.90
CA SER A 158 -41.58 -15.42 34.02
C SER A 158 -42.77 -16.35 33.70
N HIS A 159 -42.96 -17.28 34.58
CA HIS A 159 -44.10 -18.15 34.90
C HIS A 159 -45.32 -18.21 33.97
#